data_bf6446fec032fa89a7d79e77dce6f769
#
_entry.id   bf6446fec032fa89a7d79e77dce6f769
#
_cell.length_a   1.000
_cell.length_b   1.000
_cell.length_c   1.000
_cell.angle_alpha   90.00
_cell.angle_beta   90.00
_cell.angle_gamma   90.00
#
_symmetry.space_group_name_H-M   'P 1'
#
loop_
_entity.id
_entity.type
_entity.pdbx_description
1 polymer ?
#
loop_
_entity_poly.entity_id
_entity_poly.type
_entity_poly.pdbx_seq_one_letter_code
_entity_poly.pdbx_strand_id
1 'polypeptide(L)'
;PGVAESWQITPSSMTFTLRADARWSDGTAVVAEDFVFSWRRMIDPKVAAPYASTMFPILNAERVHKGELPIQALGVRAEGNQLIVDLQTPCGYCLAVMAHSAFFPIKQSFYAAQADKYGAEAEYLLYNGPFMLTDWTHGSRLSMKKNPFYWQREEIHLNEINVGYITADNRTRLNLFRDQQIAVARLGAETVKDAAKSGLRLRTFPSGGMAYLGFNHRQGRQTAKVDVRRAIASTFDSEEFVNKIIAIPGYRSTQSFFPSWVQ
;
A
#
# COMPACT_ATOMS: atom_id res chain seq x y z
N PRO A 1 0.28 0.66 -15.74
CA PRO A 1 -0.74 1.72 -15.74
C PRO A 1 -2.07 1.20 -15.18
N GLY A 2 -2.68 2.00 -14.30
CA GLY A 2 -3.99 1.70 -13.75
C GLY A 2 -5.09 2.44 -14.53
N VAL A 3 -5.87 3.25 -13.83
CA VAL A 3 -6.96 4.05 -14.41
C VAL A 3 -6.46 5.17 -15.35
N ALA A 4 -5.24 5.71 -15.14
CA ALA A 4 -4.64 6.66 -16.07
C ALA A 4 -3.98 5.93 -17.25
N GLU A 5 -4.26 6.38 -18.48
CA GLU A 5 -3.62 5.90 -19.71
C GLU A 5 -2.31 6.64 -20.00
N SER A 6 -2.23 7.90 -19.59
CA SER A 6 -1.02 8.73 -19.76
C SER A 6 -0.90 9.76 -18.65
N TRP A 7 0.31 10.33 -18.51
CA TRP A 7 0.56 11.43 -17.57
C TRP A 7 1.68 12.34 -18.06
N GLN A 8 1.62 13.58 -17.62
CA GLN A 8 2.65 14.58 -17.82
C GLN A 8 3.12 15.09 -16.45
N ILE A 9 4.41 15.31 -16.30
CA ILE A 9 5.03 15.78 -15.07
C ILE A 9 5.85 17.00 -15.35
N THR A 10 5.61 18.05 -14.58
CA THR A 10 6.43 19.27 -14.54
C THR A 10 7.00 19.44 -13.12
N PRO A 11 7.91 20.38 -12.88
CA PRO A 11 8.40 20.66 -11.53
C PRO A 11 7.31 21.07 -10.53
N SER A 12 6.19 21.62 -11.01
CA SER A 12 5.11 22.17 -10.17
C SER A 12 3.77 21.43 -10.29
N SER A 13 3.63 20.48 -11.21
CA SER A 13 2.35 19.79 -11.43
C SER A 13 2.50 18.41 -12.04
N MET A 14 1.46 17.60 -11.87
CA MET A 14 1.27 16.32 -12.55
C MET A 14 -0.14 16.31 -13.14
N THR A 15 -0.28 15.93 -14.40
CA THR A 15 -1.57 15.80 -15.07
C THR A 15 -1.72 14.36 -15.53
N PHE A 16 -2.79 13.70 -15.10
CA PHE A 16 -3.12 12.33 -15.48
C PHE A 16 -4.34 12.34 -16.39
N THR A 17 -4.22 11.77 -17.58
CA THR A 17 -5.36 11.53 -18.48
C THR A 17 -5.95 10.17 -18.15
N LEU A 18 -7.23 10.15 -17.76
CA LEU A 18 -7.90 8.93 -17.38
C LEU A 18 -8.41 8.19 -18.61
N ARG A 19 -8.46 6.86 -18.51
CA ARG A 19 -9.02 5.98 -19.55
C ARG A 19 -10.50 6.19 -19.72
N ALA A 20 -10.96 6.29 -20.94
CA ALA A 20 -12.37 6.38 -21.23
C ALA A 20 -13.16 5.08 -20.92
N ASP A 21 -12.47 3.93 -20.89
CA ASP A 21 -13.04 2.60 -20.62
C ASP A 21 -12.87 2.13 -19.17
N ALA A 22 -12.26 2.94 -18.29
CA ALA A 22 -12.19 2.62 -16.87
C ALA A 22 -13.60 2.65 -16.24
N ARG A 23 -13.96 1.54 -15.59
CA ARG A 23 -15.28 1.36 -14.99
C ARG A 23 -15.18 0.91 -13.53
N TRP A 24 -16.15 1.34 -12.76
CA TRP A 24 -16.47 0.72 -11.48
C TRP A 24 -17.15 -0.63 -11.67
N SER A 25 -17.18 -1.45 -10.62
CA SER A 25 -17.84 -2.76 -10.65
C SER A 25 -19.36 -2.73 -10.83
N ASP A 26 -19.97 -1.56 -10.74
CA ASP A 26 -21.38 -1.32 -11.10
C ASP A 26 -21.56 -0.91 -12.58
N GLY A 27 -20.49 -0.92 -13.38
CA GLY A 27 -20.47 -0.55 -14.79
C GLY A 27 -20.37 0.95 -15.07
N THR A 28 -20.46 1.81 -14.06
CA THR A 28 -20.32 3.27 -14.24
C THR A 28 -18.88 3.68 -14.48
N ALA A 29 -18.66 4.82 -15.13
CA ALA A 29 -17.32 5.34 -15.41
C ALA A 29 -16.58 5.71 -14.13
N VAL A 30 -15.26 5.47 -14.09
CA VAL A 30 -14.36 6.09 -13.12
C VAL A 30 -13.97 7.46 -13.66
N VAL A 31 -14.19 8.49 -12.89
CA VAL A 31 -13.95 9.88 -13.29
C VAL A 31 -12.91 10.57 -12.41
N ALA A 32 -12.36 11.68 -12.88
CA ALA A 32 -11.33 12.41 -12.13
C ALA A 32 -11.84 12.95 -10.79
N GLU A 33 -13.12 13.27 -10.70
CA GLU A 33 -13.80 13.71 -9.48
C GLU A 33 -13.77 12.64 -8.37
N ASP A 34 -13.74 11.35 -8.72
CA ASP A 34 -13.64 10.25 -7.74
C ASP A 34 -12.30 10.30 -7.00
N PHE A 35 -11.22 10.69 -7.70
CA PHE A 35 -9.91 10.92 -7.10
C PHE A 35 -9.89 12.19 -6.26
N VAL A 36 -10.43 13.30 -6.75
CA VAL A 36 -10.52 14.57 -6.02
C VAL A 36 -11.27 14.37 -4.71
N PHE A 37 -12.40 13.66 -4.73
CA PHE A 37 -13.18 13.33 -3.55
C PHE A 37 -12.37 12.48 -2.56
N SER A 38 -11.77 11.38 -3.04
CA SER A 38 -10.97 10.47 -2.22
C SER A 38 -9.82 11.17 -1.53
N TRP A 39 -9.05 11.99 -2.27
CA TRP A 39 -7.87 12.67 -1.74
C TRP A 39 -8.23 13.79 -0.76
N ARG A 40 -9.30 14.54 -1.02
CA ARG A 40 -9.84 15.50 -0.06
C ARG A 40 -10.28 14.83 1.22
N ARG A 41 -10.92 13.67 1.12
CA ARG A 41 -11.28 12.88 2.30
C ARG A 41 -10.06 12.36 3.05
N MET A 42 -9.03 11.86 2.34
CA MET A 42 -7.80 11.35 2.93
C MET A 42 -7.05 12.42 3.75
N ILE A 43 -7.02 13.66 3.26
CA ILE A 43 -6.30 14.77 3.92
C ILE A 43 -7.13 15.45 5.02
N ASP A 44 -8.44 15.22 5.12
CA ASP A 44 -9.31 15.81 6.11
C ASP A 44 -8.87 15.40 7.53
N PRO A 45 -8.53 16.37 8.42
CA PRO A 45 -8.13 16.05 9.79
C PRO A 45 -9.20 15.30 10.58
N LYS A 46 -10.50 15.46 10.23
CA LYS A 46 -11.62 14.74 10.87
C LYS A 46 -11.60 13.24 10.57
N VAL A 47 -11.03 12.83 9.44
CA VAL A 47 -10.91 11.42 9.05
C VAL A 47 -9.76 10.76 9.77
N ALA A 48 -8.72 11.52 10.18
CA ALA A 48 -7.52 11.04 10.85
C ALA A 48 -6.84 9.86 10.12
N ALA A 49 -6.78 9.95 8.78
CA ALA A 49 -6.26 8.87 7.95
C ALA A 49 -4.76 8.64 8.21
N PRO A 50 -4.32 7.39 8.45
CA PRO A 50 -2.93 7.11 8.86
C PRO A 50 -1.87 7.47 7.80
N TYR A 51 -2.26 7.55 6.52
CA TYR A 51 -1.38 7.87 5.40
C TYR A 51 -1.55 9.29 4.86
N ALA A 52 -2.25 10.19 5.55
CA ALA A 52 -2.45 11.57 5.12
C ALA A 52 -1.14 12.30 4.80
N SER A 53 -0.07 12.06 5.56
CA SER A 53 1.24 12.66 5.34
C SER A 53 1.90 12.30 4.01
N THR A 54 1.50 11.20 3.36
CA THR A 54 1.99 10.84 2.02
C THR A 54 1.54 11.83 0.94
N MET A 55 0.52 12.63 1.22
CA MET A 55 -0.01 13.67 0.32
C MET A 55 0.65 15.03 0.51
N PHE A 56 1.52 15.24 1.50
CA PHE A 56 2.13 16.54 1.78
C PHE A 56 2.94 17.17 0.63
N PRO A 57 3.49 16.41 -0.34
CA PRO A 57 4.03 17.00 -1.56
C PRO A 57 3.00 17.75 -2.44
N ILE A 58 1.70 17.47 -2.29
CA ILE A 58 0.63 18.18 -3.00
C ILE A 58 0.45 19.57 -2.39
N LEU A 59 0.24 20.56 -3.24
CA LEU A 59 0.07 21.96 -2.84
C LEU A 59 -1.00 22.08 -1.73
N ASN A 60 -0.66 22.80 -0.67
CA ASN A 60 -1.48 23.05 0.52
C ASN A 60 -1.87 21.81 1.37
N ALA A 61 -1.47 20.60 1.02
CA ALA A 61 -1.93 19.39 1.71
C ALA A 61 -1.64 19.42 3.21
N GLU A 62 -0.42 19.79 3.62
CA GLU A 62 -0.05 19.88 5.04
C GLU A 62 -0.87 20.93 5.80
N ARG A 63 -1.10 22.09 5.19
CA ARG A 63 -1.90 23.19 5.80
C ARG A 63 -3.38 22.82 5.93
N VAL A 64 -3.92 22.11 4.94
CA VAL A 64 -5.29 21.56 5.00
C VAL A 64 -5.38 20.52 6.12
N HIS A 65 -4.38 19.62 6.21
CA HIS A 65 -4.35 18.59 7.25
C HIS A 65 -4.26 19.16 8.68
N LYS A 66 -3.58 20.29 8.83
CA LYS A 66 -3.52 21.03 10.11
C LYS A 66 -4.78 21.86 10.40
N GLY A 67 -5.74 21.92 9.48
CA GLY A 67 -6.95 22.75 9.61
C GLY A 67 -6.72 24.25 9.39
N GLU A 68 -5.56 24.65 8.85
CA GLU A 68 -5.21 26.04 8.54
C GLU A 68 -5.89 26.55 7.26
N LEU A 69 -6.25 25.64 6.37
CA LEU A 69 -6.92 25.91 5.11
C LEU A 69 -8.14 24.99 4.92
N PRO A 70 -9.16 25.47 4.18
CA PRO A 70 -10.30 24.62 3.85
C PRO A 70 -9.87 23.48 2.91
N ILE A 71 -10.62 22.36 2.94
CA ILE A 71 -10.31 21.14 2.20
C ILE A 71 -10.25 21.37 0.69
N GLN A 72 -11.00 22.35 0.18
CA GLN A 72 -11.03 22.75 -1.22
C GLN A 72 -9.72 23.40 -1.70
N ALA A 73 -8.88 23.87 -0.77
CA ALA A 73 -7.58 24.47 -1.08
C ALA A 73 -6.49 23.42 -1.42
N LEU A 74 -6.78 22.12 -1.25
CA LEU A 74 -5.88 21.05 -1.70
C LEU A 74 -5.62 21.19 -3.20
N GLY A 75 -4.35 21.18 -3.60
CA GLY A 75 -3.91 21.30 -4.98
C GLY A 75 -4.27 20.12 -5.87
N VAL A 76 -5.56 19.75 -5.91
CA VAL A 76 -6.09 18.69 -6.77
C VAL A 76 -7.41 19.13 -7.38
N ARG A 77 -7.56 18.93 -8.69
CA ARG A 77 -8.80 19.24 -9.42
C ARG A 77 -9.02 18.30 -10.61
N ALA A 78 -10.25 18.22 -11.04
CA ALA A 78 -10.66 17.49 -12.23
C ALA A 78 -11.02 18.49 -13.35
N GLU A 79 -10.53 18.22 -14.56
CA GLU A 79 -10.84 18.98 -15.77
C GLU A 79 -11.16 17.98 -16.91
N GLY A 80 -12.44 17.71 -17.14
CA GLY A 80 -12.88 16.66 -18.06
C GLY A 80 -12.39 15.28 -17.62
N ASN A 81 -11.64 14.59 -18.48
CA ASN A 81 -11.05 13.29 -18.14
C ASN A 81 -9.64 13.41 -17.50
N GLN A 82 -9.22 14.61 -17.12
CA GLN A 82 -7.91 14.84 -16.51
C GLN A 82 -8.01 15.08 -15.01
N LEU A 83 -7.12 14.41 -14.27
CA LEU A 83 -6.82 14.71 -12.89
C LEU A 83 -5.56 15.54 -12.84
N ILE A 84 -5.65 16.77 -12.34
CA ILE A 84 -4.54 17.70 -12.24
C ILE A 84 -4.14 17.85 -10.78
N VAL A 85 -2.85 17.72 -10.51
CA VAL A 85 -2.24 17.75 -9.19
C VAL A 85 -1.16 18.82 -9.17
N ASP A 86 -1.36 19.87 -8.42
CA ASP A 86 -0.36 20.91 -8.20
C ASP A 86 0.56 20.48 -7.04
N LEU A 87 1.87 20.64 -7.20
CA LEU A 87 2.87 20.25 -6.22
C LEU A 87 3.35 21.43 -5.40
N GLN A 88 3.59 21.21 -4.11
CA GLN A 88 4.16 22.21 -3.21
C GLN A 88 5.63 22.51 -3.55
N THR A 89 6.35 21.49 -3.96
CA THR A 89 7.76 21.54 -4.38
C THR A 89 8.00 20.46 -5.43
N PRO A 90 9.05 20.57 -6.27
CA PRO A 90 9.43 19.53 -7.20
C PRO A 90 9.65 18.19 -6.49
N CYS A 91 9.05 17.12 -7.02
CA CYS A 91 9.01 15.82 -6.34
C CYS A 91 9.27 14.68 -7.33
N GLY A 92 10.51 14.19 -7.39
CA GLY A 92 10.91 13.12 -8.31
C GLY A 92 10.28 11.74 -8.00
N TYR A 93 9.85 11.51 -6.77
CA TYR A 93 9.27 10.22 -6.33
C TYR A 93 7.73 10.22 -6.29
N CYS A 94 7.08 11.34 -6.49
CA CYS A 94 5.62 11.47 -6.31
C CYS A 94 4.81 10.53 -7.20
N LEU A 95 5.22 10.29 -8.44
CA LEU A 95 4.54 9.34 -9.31
C LEU A 95 4.51 7.93 -8.71
N ALA A 96 5.61 7.48 -8.13
CA ALA A 96 5.69 6.18 -7.48
C ALA A 96 4.82 6.12 -6.20
N VAL A 97 4.80 7.20 -5.41
CA VAL A 97 3.96 7.30 -4.20
C VAL A 97 2.47 7.28 -4.56
N MET A 98 2.06 7.91 -5.67
CA MET A 98 0.66 7.90 -6.13
C MET A 98 0.16 6.52 -6.58
N ALA A 99 1.04 5.53 -6.74
CA ALA A 99 0.63 4.13 -6.93
C ALA A 99 0.21 3.43 -5.61
N HIS A 100 0.42 4.08 -4.46
CA HIS A 100 0.00 3.55 -3.16
C HIS A 100 -1.53 3.60 -3.01
N SER A 101 -2.11 2.62 -2.30
CA SER A 101 -3.58 2.50 -2.11
C SER A 101 -4.24 3.74 -1.49
N ALA A 102 -3.50 4.55 -0.74
CA ALA A 102 -3.98 5.83 -0.19
C ALA A 102 -4.48 6.82 -1.27
N PHE A 103 -4.03 6.64 -2.52
CA PHE A 103 -4.39 7.49 -3.66
C PHE A 103 -5.48 6.88 -4.55
N PHE A 104 -6.04 5.72 -4.17
CA PHE A 104 -7.10 5.10 -4.97
C PHE A 104 -8.38 5.94 -4.93
N PRO A 105 -9.16 5.94 -6.03
CA PRO A 105 -10.39 6.73 -6.11
C PRO A 105 -11.48 6.12 -5.22
N ILE A 106 -12.43 6.96 -4.80
CA ILE A 106 -13.66 6.57 -4.13
C ILE A 106 -14.80 7.27 -4.86
N LYS A 107 -15.80 6.52 -5.32
CA LYS A 107 -17.02 7.07 -5.93
C LYS A 107 -17.87 7.78 -4.86
N GLN A 108 -17.95 9.11 -4.94
CA GLN A 108 -18.61 9.94 -3.93
C GLN A 108 -20.06 9.53 -3.67
N SER A 109 -20.84 9.30 -4.74
CA SER A 109 -22.26 8.92 -4.62
C SER A 109 -22.45 7.57 -3.92
N PHE A 110 -21.60 6.59 -4.22
CA PHE A 110 -21.64 5.30 -3.55
C PHE A 110 -21.22 5.43 -2.07
N TYR A 111 -20.15 6.14 -1.79
CA TYR A 111 -19.70 6.42 -0.42
C TYR A 111 -20.81 7.07 0.42
N ALA A 112 -21.46 8.10 -0.12
CA ALA A 112 -22.54 8.79 0.56
C ALA A 112 -23.77 7.89 0.83
N ALA A 113 -24.08 6.97 -0.09
CA ALA A 113 -25.15 6.01 0.07
C ALA A 113 -24.88 4.95 1.15
N GLN A 114 -23.61 4.58 1.36
CA GLN A 114 -23.22 3.59 2.37
C GLN A 114 -23.04 4.21 3.76
N ALA A 115 -22.71 5.49 3.84
CA ALA A 115 -22.45 6.21 5.10
C ALA A 115 -21.47 5.46 6.01
N ASP A 116 -21.85 5.16 7.26
CA ASP A 116 -21.00 4.49 8.25
C ASP A 116 -20.68 3.03 7.92
N LYS A 117 -21.41 2.43 6.97
CA LYS A 117 -21.17 1.04 6.54
C LYS A 117 -20.06 0.92 5.49
N TYR A 118 -19.63 2.03 4.86
CA TYR A 118 -18.62 1.98 3.82
C TYR A 118 -17.36 1.26 4.28
N GLY A 119 -17.00 0.17 3.59
CA GLY A 119 -15.82 -0.64 3.89
C GLY A 119 -15.99 -1.65 5.03
N ALA A 120 -17.17 -1.77 5.64
CA ALA A 120 -17.42 -2.72 6.71
C ALA A 120 -17.60 -4.16 6.19
N GLU A 121 -18.22 -4.31 5.01
CA GLU A 121 -18.48 -5.61 4.39
C GLU A 121 -18.24 -5.52 2.87
N ALA A 122 -18.20 -6.66 2.19
CA ALA A 122 -17.96 -6.75 0.75
C ALA A 122 -18.98 -5.94 -0.07
N GLU A 123 -20.24 -5.96 0.31
CA GLU A 123 -21.35 -5.27 -0.34
C GLU A 123 -21.31 -3.74 -0.17
N TYR A 124 -20.57 -3.25 0.83
CA TYR A 124 -20.39 -1.81 1.09
C TYR A 124 -19.09 -1.26 0.49
N LEU A 125 -18.57 -1.94 -0.53
CA LEU A 125 -17.41 -1.53 -1.31
C LEU A 125 -17.73 -1.51 -2.80
N LEU A 126 -17.12 -0.61 -3.52
CA LEU A 126 -17.16 -0.55 -4.98
C LEU A 126 -15.74 -0.67 -5.52
N TYR A 127 -15.57 -1.40 -6.60
CA TYR A 127 -14.26 -1.84 -7.09
C TYR A 127 -14.02 -1.34 -8.52
N ASN A 128 -12.79 -0.93 -8.80
CA ASN A 128 -12.35 -0.60 -10.16
C ASN A 128 -11.08 -1.38 -10.56
N GLY A 129 -10.68 -2.35 -9.73
CA GLY A 129 -9.56 -3.27 -9.98
C GLY A 129 -10.01 -4.56 -10.67
N PRO A 130 -9.06 -5.50 -10.91
CA PRO A 130 -9.32 -6.75 -11.61
C PRO A 130 -10.21 -7.74 -10.86
N PHE A 131 -10.34 -7.60 -9.55
CA PHE A 131 -11.17 -8.45 -8.71
C PHE A 131 -12.09 -7.63 -7.81
N MET A 132 -13.23 -8.23 -7.46
CA MET A 132 -14.21 -7.72 -6.51
C MET A 132 -14.32 -8.69 -5.34
N LEU A 133 -14.34 -8.19 -4.12
CA LEU A 133 -14.63 -8.99 -2.94
C LEU A 133 -16.11 -9.41 -2.96
N THR A 134 -16.37 -10.69 -2.81
CA THR A 134 -17.73 -11.26 -2.88
C THR A 134 -18.18 -11.91 -1.58
N ASP A 135 -17.24 -12.33 -0.75
CA ASP A 135 -17.50 -12.85 0.59
C ASP A 135 -16.38 -12.43 1.52
N TRP A 136 -16.72 -12.01 2.71
CA TRP A 136 -15.76 -11.63 3.74
C TRP A 136 -16.25 -12.05 5.13
N THR A 137 -15.70 -13.14 5.61
CA THR A 137 -15.88 -13.55 7.00
C THR A 137 -14.67 -13.08 7.79
N HIS A 138 -14.84 -12.03 8.57
CA HIS A 138 -13.76 -11.37 9.30
C HIS A 138 -12.94 -12.35 10.15
N GLY A 139 -11.61 -12.26 10.03
CA GLY A 139 -10.68 -13.14 10.75
C GLY A 139 -10.63 -14.60 10.27
N SER A 140 -11.42 -14.98 9.26
CA SER A 140 -11.51 -16.36 8.79
C SER A 140 -11.19 -16.51 7.31
N ARG A 141 -12.01 -15.93 6.43
CA ARG A 141 -11.86 -16.12 4.98
C ARG A 141 -12.33 -14.89 4.21
N LEU A 142 -11.86 -14.79 2.98
CA LEU A 142 -12.41 -13.89 1.98
C LEU A 142 -12.36 -14.54 0.60
N SER A 143 -13.32 -14.18 -0.25
CA SER A 143 -13.39 -14.63 -1.64
C SER A 143 -13.53 -13.42 -2.56
N MET A 144 -12.82 -13.48 -3.68
CA MET A 144 -12.86 -12.44 -4.71
C MET A 144 -13.18 -13.08 -6.06
N LYS A 145 -14.00 -12.41 -6.88
CA LYS A 145 -14.28 -12.80 -8.25
C LYS A 145 -13.74 -11.78 -9.23
N LYS A 146 -13.41 -12.24 -10.43
CA LYS A 146 -12.99 -11.39 -11.55
C LYS A 146 -14.04 -10.30 -11.81
N ASN A 147 -13.57 -9.04 -11.88
CA ASN A 147 -14.44 -7.90 -12.18
C ASN A 147 -14.77 -7.87 -13.69
N PRO A 148 -16.06 -8.01 -14.09
CA PRO A 148 -16.44 -8.03 -15.50
C PRO A 148 -16.24 -6.68 -16.18
N PHE A 149 -16.14 -5.60 -15.43
CA PHE A 149 -15.98 -4.24 -15.95
C PHE A 149 -14.53 -3.73 -15.89
N TYR A 150 -13.57 -4.57 -15.48
CA TYR A 150 -12.17 -4.18 -15.48
C TYR A 150 -11.65 -3.98 -16.90
N TRP A 151 -11.01 -2.86 -17.19
CA TRP A 151 -10.58 -2.46 -18.52
C TRP A 151 -9.62 -3.47 -19.21
N GLN A 152 -8.80 -4.19 -18.44
CA GLN A 152 -7.92 -5.27 -18.92
C GLN A 152 -8.43 -6.67 -18.57
N ARG A 153 -9.72 -6.88 -18.45
CA ARG A 153 -10.31 -8.15 -17.99
C ARG A 153 -9.86 -9.36 -18.83
N GLU A 154 -9.57 -9.18 -20.11
CA GLU A 154 -9.17 -10.27 -21.00
C GLU A 154 -7.76 -10.79 -20.67
N GLU A 155 -6.91 -9.98 -20.05
CA GLU A 155 -5.58 -10.37 -19.57
C GLU A 155 -5.63 -11.05 -18.18
N ILE A 156 -6.77 -11.05 -17.52
CA ILE A 156 -6.94 -11.69 -16.23
C ILE A 156 -7.39 -13.14 -16.43
N HIS A 157 -6.50 -14.08 -16.17
CA HIS A 157 -6.75 -15.51 -16.36
C HIS A 157 -7.43 -16.19 -15.17
N LEU A 158 -7.32 -15.63 -13.98
CA LEU A 158 -7.98 -16.15 -12.79
C LEU A 158 -9.42 -15.65 -12.72
N ASN A 159 -10.38 -16.54 -12.50
CA ASN A 159 -11.79 -16.19 -12.32
C ASN A 159 -12.12 -15.88 -10.86
N GLU A 160 -11.41 -16.51 -9.93
CA GLU A 160 -11.68 -16.42 -8.51
C GLU A 160 -10.38 -16.54 -7.70
N ILE A 161 -10.32 -15.85 -6.58
CA ILE A 161 -9.25 -15.94 -5.57
C ILE A 161 -9.90 -16.18 -4.23
N ASN A 162 -9.57 -17.32 -3.60
CA ASN A 162 -10.05 -17.68 -2.29
C ASN A 162 -8.92 -17.63 -1.27
N VAL A 163 -9.08 -16.83 -0.22
CA VAL A 163 -8.25 -16.82 0.96
C VAL A 163 -9.00 -17.57 2.07
N GLY A 164 -8.89 -18.89 2.03
CA GLY A 164 -9.65 -19.78 2.90
C GLY A 164 -9.06 -19.96 4.30
N TYR A 165 -7.79 -19.56 4.50
CA TYR A 165 -7.09 -19.78 5.75
C TYR A 165 -6.32 -18.54 6.16
N ILE A 166 -6.84 -17.79 7.12
CA ILE A 166 -6.20 -16.62 7.69
C ILE A 166 -5.44 -17.04 8.95
N THR A 167 -4.15 -17.32 8.82
CA THR A 167 -3.29 -17.69 9.94
C THR A 167 -1.98 -16.92 9.90
N ALA A 168 -1.44 -16.59 11.07
CA ALA A 168 -0.10 -15.99 11.20
C ALA A 168 1.00 -17.07 11.31
N ASP A 169 0.65 -18.33 11.62
CA ASP A 169 1.60 -19.40 11.81
C ASP A 169 2.17 -19.94 10.48
N ASN A 170 3.48 -19.79 10.29
CA ASN A 170 4.17 -20.19 9.06
C ASN A 170 4.26 -21.72 8.92
N ARG A 171 4.23 -22.48 10.01
CA ARG A 171 4.25 -23.95 9.96
C ARG A 171 2.91 -24.46 9.45
N THR A 172 1.82 -23.93 9.96
CA THR A 172 0.48 -24.22 9.45
C THR A 172 0.36 -23.89 7.97
N ARG A 173 0.86 -22.72 7.53
CA ARG A 173 0.88 -22.35 6.09
C ARG A 173 1.68 -23.34 5.25
N LEU A 174 2.87 -23.77 5.72
CA LEU A 174 3.67 -24.75 5.00
C LEU A 174 2.96 -26.09 4.86
N ASN A 175 2.27 -26.54 5.90
CA ASN A 175 1.48 -27.77 5.85
C ASN A 175 0.29 -27.64 4.88
N LEU A 176 -0.48 -26.57 4.96
CA LEU A 176 -1.57 -26.29 4.00
C LEU A 176 -1.09 -26.26 2.55
N PHE A 177 0.12 -25.75 2.30
CA PHE A 177 0.71 -25.76 0.97
C PHE A 177 1.10 -27.18 0.53
N ARG A 178 1.69 -28.00 1.42
CA ARG A 178 2.01 -29.40 1.15
C ARG A 178 0.76 -30.24 0.86
N ASP A 179 -0.32 -29.95 1.59
CA ASP A 179 -1.61 -30.61 1.42
C ASP A 179 -2.42 -30.02 0.24
N GLN A 180 -1.81 -29.14 -0.58
CA GLN A 180 -2.41 -28.50 -1.75
C GLN A 180 -3.68 -27.68 -1.44
N GLN A 181 -3.87 -27.28 -0.18
CA GLN A 181 -5.00 -26.43 0.24
C GLN A 181 -4.79 -24.97 -0.12
N ILE A 182 -3.54 -24.52 -0.26
CA ILE A 182 -3.19 -23.17 -0.69
C ILE A 182 -2.11 -23.21 -1.79
N ALA A 183 -2.17 -22.27 -2.70
CA ALA A 183 -1.26 -22.18 -3.84
C ALA A 183 0.07 -21.48 -3.50
N VAL A 184 0.10 -20.67 -2.43
CA VAL A 184 1.27 -19.87 -2.01
C VAL A 184 1.37 -19.90 -0.49
N ALA A 185 2.56 -20.23 0.03
CA ALA A 185 2.86 -20.15 1.46
C ALA A 185 3.99 -19.15 1.71
N ARG A 186 3.78 -18.23 2.65
CA ARG A 186 4.85 -17.38 3.17
C ARG A 186 5.65 -18.19 4.20
N LEU A 187 6.98 -18.13 4.10
CA LEU A 187 7.89 -18.87 4.99
C LEU A 187 8.54 -17.90 5.98
N GLY A 188 8.79 -18.39 7.18
CA GLY A 188 9.62 -17.77 8.20
C GLY A 188 10.92 -18.52 8.41
N ALA A 189 11.78 -18.04 9.33
CA ALA A 189 13.05 -18.65 9.68
C ALA A 189 12.94 -20.14 10.04
N GLU A 190 11.87 -20.47 10.77
CA GLU A 190 11.57 -21.80 11.30
C GLU A 190 11.09 -22.80 10.23
N THR A 191 10.64 -22.31 9.07
CA THR A 191 10.06 -23.16 8.01
C THR A 191 10.84 -23.15 6.71
N VAL A 192 11.68 -22.15 6.45
CA VAL A 192 12.39 -22.00 5.18
C VAL A 192 13.37 -23.17 4.92
N LYS A 193 14.08 -23.63 5.95
CA LYS A 193 15.03 -24.76 5.83
C LYS A 193 14.30 -26.08 5.57
N ASP A 194 13.15 -26.29 6.22
CA ASP A 194 12.32 -27.47 6.05
C ASP A 194 11.70 -27.51 4.64
N ALA A 195 11.18 -26.38 4.15
CA ALA A 195 10.67 -26.26 2.79
C ALA A 195 11.76 -26.54 1.73
N ALA A 196 12.97 -26.01 1.92
CA ALA A 196 14.11 -26.26 1.02
C ALA A 196 14.52 -27.74 1.01
N LYS A 197 14.63 -28.39 2.18
CA LYS A 197 14.94 -29.83 2.29
C LYS A 197 13.88 -30.72 1.64
N SER A 198 12.62 -30.27 1.62
CA SER A 198 11.52 -30.98 0.97
C SER A 198 11.51 -30.80 -0.55
N GLY A 199 12.50 -30.13 -1.15
CA GLY A 199 12.57 -29.89 -2.59
C GLY A 199 11.55 -28.88 -3.12
N LEU A 200 10.92 -28.09 -2.25
CA LEU A 200 9.94 -27.07 -2.66
C LEU A 200 10.66 -25.91 -3.35
N ARG A 201 10.02 -25.38 -4.41
CA ARG A 201 10.54 -24.22 -5.14
C ARG A 201 10.34 -22.95 -4.33
N LEU A 202 11.46 -22.38 -3.84
CA LEU A 202 11.45 -21.10 -3.14
C LEU A 202 11.55 -19.93 -4.13
N ARG A 203 10.79 -18.88 -3.87
CA ARG A 203 10.93 -17.59 -4.57
C ARG A 203 11.21 -16.50 -3.54
N THR A 204 12.21 -15.67 -3.83
CA THR A 204 12.56 -14.50 -3.02
C THR A 204 12.27 -13.23 -3.82
N PHE A 205 11.69 -12.25 -3.15
CA PHE A 205 11.40 -10.95 -3.74
C PHE A 205 12.02 -9.88 -2.83
N PRO A 206 12.80 -8.92 -3.38
CA PRO A 206 13.25 -7.78 -2.60
C PRO A 206 12.03 -6.96 -2.16
N SER A 207 11.79 -6.86 -0.86
CA SER A 207 10.64 -6.14 -0.31
C SER A 207 10.87 -4.63 -0.23
N GLY A 208 12.11 -4.16 -0.32
CA GLY A 208 12.50 -2.78 0.01
C GLY A 208 12.37 -2.46 1.50
N GLY A 209 11.89 -3.41 2.28
CA GLY A 209 11.73 -3.24 3.72
C GLY A 209 13.07 -3.26 4.44
N MET A 210 13.16 -2.40 5.46
CA MET A 210 14.32 -2.29 6.32
C MET A 210 13.90 -2.39 7.77
N ALA A 211 14.60 -3.21 8.56
CA ALA A 211 14.45 -3.26 9.99
C ALA A 211 15.57 -2.44 10.65
N TYR A 212 15.20 -1.55 11.54
CA TYR A 212 16.15 -0.69 12.25
C TYR A 212 15.72 -0.48 13.69
N LEU A 213 16.70 -0.16 14.54
CA LEU A 213 16.47 0.24 15.92
C LEU A 213 16.36 1.77 15.98
N GLY A 214 15.17 2.27 16.29
CA GLY A 214 14.91 3.70 16.46
C GLY A 214 15.14 4.16 17.90
N PHE A 215 15.93 5.22 18.09
CA PHE A 215 16.13 5.81 19.40
C PHE A 215 15.21 7.00 19.64
N ASN A 216 14.68 7.12 20.86
CA ASN A 216 13.91 8.29 21.27
C ASN A 216 14.86 9.44 21.62
N HIS A 217 14.85 10.50 20.80
CA HIS A 217 15.69 11.69 20.95
C HIS A 217 15.07 12.81 21.79
N ARG A 218 13.87 12.61 22.36
CA ARG A 218 13.21 13.67 23.15
C ARG A 218 14.07 14.04 24.37
N GLN A 219 14.02 15.33 24.74
CA GLN A 219 14.70 15.84 25.91
C GLN A 219 14.34 15.02 27.17
N GLY A 220 15.31 14.80 28.07
CA GLY A 220 15.14 13.98 29.27
C GLY A 220 15.29 12.48 29.09
N ARG A 221 15.39 11.97 27.82
CA ARG A 221 15.67 10.55 27.56
C ARG A 221 17.19 10.29 27.53
N GLN A 222 17.64 9.18 28.07
CA GLN A 222 19.07 8.81 28.03
C GLN A 222 19.55 8.64 26.61
N THR A 223 18.70 8.11 25.71
CA THR A 223 18.98 7.95 24.29
C THR A 223 19.02 9.27 23.50
N ALA A 224 18.68 10.42 24.11
CA ALA A 224 18.96 11.73 23.54
C ALA A 224 20.47 12.01 23.47
N LYS A 225 21.28 11.42 24.38
CA LYS A 225 22.74 11.54 24.40
C LYS A 225 23.36 10.67 23.29
N VAL A 226 24.23 11.25 22.47
CA VAL A 226 24.86 10.55 21.34
C VAL A 226 25.70 9.36 21.80
N ASP A 227 26.43 9.51 22.91
CA ASP A 227 27.32 8.46 23.42
C ASP A 227 26.56 7.23 23.92
N VAL A 228 25.36 7.42 24.48
CA VAL A 228 24.48 6.31 24.85
C VAL A 228 24.05 5.52 23.62
N ARG A 229 23.65 6.22 22.53
CA ARG A 229 23.29 5.55 21.27
C ARG A 229 24.46 4.81 20.63
N ARG A 230 25.65 5.42 20.62
CA ARG A 230 26.88 4.78 20.13
C ARG A 230 27.26 3.55 20.95
N ALA A 231 27.15 3.62 22.28
CA ALA A 231 27.40 2.49 23.16
C ALA A 231 26.43 1.34 22.86
N ILE A 232 25.14 1.60 22.70
CA ILE A 232 24.16 0.58 22.34
C ILE A 232 24.48 -0.01 20.94
N ALA A 233 24.78 0.85 19.95
CA ALA A 233 25.10 0.40 18.60
C ALA A 233 26.35 -0.47 18.55
N SER A 234 27.38 -0.21 19.39
CA SER A 234 28.59 -0.99 19.43
C SER A 234 28.45 -2.38 20.08
N THR A 235 27.36 -2.60 20.83
CA THR A 235 27.06 -3.91 21.45
C THR A 235 26.19 -4.81 20.57
N PHE A 236 25.67 -4.30 19.44
CA PHE A 236 24.77 -5.03 18.57
C PHE A 236 25.47 -5.46 17.28
N ASP A 237 25.78 -6.76 17.17
CA ASP A 237 26.28 -7.34 15.95
C ASP A 237 25.13 -7.65 14.98
N SER A 238 24.92 -6.76 14.04
CA SER A 238 23.82 -6.87 13.05
C SER A 238 24.04 -8.03 12.06
N GLU A 239 25.28 -8.41 11.78
CA GLU A 239 25.59 -9.53 10.88
C GLU A 239 25.31 -10.87 11.58
N GLU A 240 25.76 -11.01 12.83
CA GLU A 240 25.43 -12.18 13.64
C GLU A 240 23.92 -12.32 13.85
N PHE A 241 23.21 -11.22 14.12
CA PHE A 241 21.77 -11.20 14.27
C PHE A 241 21.05 -11.68 12.99
N VAL A 242 21.44 -11.18 11.83
CA VAL A 242 20.85 -11.59 10.55
C VAL A 242 21.14 -13.06 10.28
N ASN A 243 22.38 -13.51 10.46
CA ASN A 243 22.79 -14.86 10.09
C ASN A 243 22.28 -15.93 11.07
N LYS A 244 22.24 -15.64 12.38
CA LYS A 244 21.89 -16.63 13.41
C LYS A 244 20.43 -16.53 13.88
N ILE A 245 19.87 -15.32 13.96
CA ILE A 245 18.54 -15.10 14.53
C ILE A 245 17.48 -15.00 13.42
N ILE A 246 17.68 -14.10 12.44
CA ILE A 246 16.76 -13.99 11.30
C ILE A 246 16.84 -15.26 10.45
N ALA A 247 18.03 -15.68 10.06
CA ALA A 247 18.33 -16.93 9.36
C ALA A 247 17.45 -17.22 8.13
N ILE A 248 16.97 -16.17 7.45
CA ILE A 248 16.18 -16.27 6.22
C ILE A 248 17.06 -15.89 5.03
N PRO A 249 17.14 -16.71 3.99
CA PRO A 249 17.93 -16.42 2.80
C PRO A 249 17.52 -15.09 2.16
N GLY A 250 18.50 -14.25 1.80
CA GLY A 250 18.29 -12.96 1.17
C GLY A 250 18.26 -11.76 2.13
N TYR A 251 18.15 -11.97 3.44
CA TYR A 251 18.37 -10.92 4.42
C TYR A 251 19.86 -10.61 4.54
N ARG A 252 20.19 -9.33 4.67
CA ARG A 252 21.56 -8.84 4.83
C ARG A 252 21.59 -7.73 5.86
N SER A 253 22.68 -7.65 6.63
CA SER A 253 22.95 -6.47 7.45
C SER A 253 23.37 -5.31 6.56
N THR A 254 23.10 -4.08 6.99
CA THR A 254 23.45 -2.87 6.25
C THR A 254 23.71 -1.71 7.22
N GLN A 255 24.61 -0.83 6.80
CA GLN A 255 24.88 0.45 7.48
C GLN A 255 24.09 1.61 6.85
N SER A 256 23.37 1.37 5.76
CA SER A 256 22.60 2.37 5.05
C SER A 256 21.11 2.22 5.32
N PHE A 257 20.41 3.35 5.47
CA PHE A 257 18.95 3.37 5.57
C PHE A 257 18.27 3.02 4.24
N PHE A 258 18.96 3.21 3.13
CA PHE A 258 18.46 2.84 1.81
C PHE A 258 19.07 1.52 1.35
N PRO A 259 18.23 0.58 0.84
CA PRO A 259 18.72 -0.64 0.21
C PRO A 259 19.67 -0.33 -0.95
N SER A 260 20.70 -1.15 -1.16
CA SER A 260 21.73 -0.94 -2.19
C SER A 260 21.20 -0.87 -3.63
N TRP A 261 20.00 -1.38 -3.88
CA TRP A 261 19.34 -1.34 -5.19
C TRP A 261 18.49 -0.07 -5.42
N VAL A 262 18.37 0.81 -4.42
CA VAL A 262 17.70 2.12 -4.52
C VAL A 262 18.70 3.24 -4.83
N GLN A 263 19.99 2.95 -4.82
CA GLN A 263 21.06 3.92 -5.09
C GLN A 263 21.25 4.17 -6.58
#